data_48f2e09ede981e438164fdd2294d99ad
#
_entry.id   48f2e09ede981e438164fdd2294d99ad
#
_cell.length_a   1.000
_cell.length_b   1.000
_cell.length_c   1.000
_cell.angle_alpha   90.00
_cell.angle_beta   90.00
_cell.angle_gamma   90.00
#
_symmetry.space_group_name_H-M   'P 1'
#
loop_
_entity.id
_entity.type
_entity.pdbx_description
1 polymer ?
#
loop_
_entity_poly.entity_id
_entity_poly.type
_entity_poly.pdbx_seq_one_letter_code
_entity_poly.pdbx_strand_id
1 'polypeptide(L)'
;MMINKQVKNAEEAIADIMDGQTIMLGGFGLCGIPENCITALVKKGVTNLTCISNNAGVDDFGIGLMLHQRQVKKMIASYVGENAEFERQLLSGELDVELIPQGTLAFRCMAAGYGMPAIFTPAGIGTEVATGKEVRNFNGKDYLLETAFNADFAIVKAWKGDTSGNLIFKATSRNFNSIMAMAGKITIAEVEELVEPGQLDPNQIHVPGVYIHRIFQGSNYEKRIEKKTISK
;
A
#
# COMPACT_ATOMS: atom_id res chain seq x y z
N MET A 1 -23.47 19.98 4.36
CA MET A 1 -23.77 18.52 4.26
C MET A 1 -22.45 17.79 4.42
N MET A 2 -22.31 16.94 5.42
CA MET A 2 -21.09 16.13 5.59
C MET A 2 -21.04 15.07 4.49
N ILE A 3 -19.87 14.86 3.89
CA ILE A 3 -19.68 13.87 2.83
C ILE A 3 -19.60 12.50 3.49
N ASN A 4 -20.51 11.59 3.10
CA ASN A 4 -20.45 10.19 3.52
C ASN A 4 -19.74 9.36 2.44
N LYS A 5 -18.66 8.68 2.79
CA LYS A 5 -17.81 7.85 1.92
C LYS A 5 -17.92 6.36 2.26
N GLN A 6 -18.81 6.03 3.17
CA GLN A 6 -19.02 4.66 3.59
C GLN A 6 -19.54 3.80 2.45
N VAL A 7 -18.91 2.65 2.27
CA VAL A 7 -19.38 1.55 1.46
C VAL A 7 -19.68 0.34 2.35
N LYS A 8 -20.41 -0.62 1.83
CA LYS A 8 -20.97 -1.71 2.63
C LYS A 8 -19.90 -2.69 3.14
N ASN A 9 -18.94 -3.02 2.28
CA ASN A 9 -17.93 -4.06 2.56
C ASN A 9 -16.75 -3.95 1.57
N ALA A 10 -15.79 -4.87 1.70
CA ALA A 10 -14.61 -4.93 0.84
C ALA A 10 -14.95 -5.17 -0.63
N GLU A 11 -15.93 -6.04 -0.93
CA GLU A 11 -16.33 -6.37 -2.30
C GLU A 11 -16.87 -5.14 -3.03
N GLU A 12 -17.71 -4.33 -2.36
CA GLU A 12 -18.18 -3.07 -2.91
C GLU A 12 -17.05 -2.06 -3.08
N ALA A 13 -16.16 -2.00 -2.08
CA ALA A 13 -15.04 -1.06 -2.09
C ALA A 13 -14.11 -1.25 -3.29
N ILE A 14 -13.88 -2.51 -3.72
CA ILE A 14 -12.99 -2.88 -4.83
C ILE A 14 -13.72 -3.17 -6.13
N ALA A 15 -15.01 -2.89 -6.23
CA ALA A 15 -15.87 -3.35 -7.34
C ALA A 15 -15.36 -2.94 -8.73
N ASP A 16 -14.74 -1.77 -8.85
CA ASP A 16 -14.22 -1.21 -10.11
C ASP A 16 -12.72 -1.46 -10.33
N ILE A 17 -12.04 -2.22 -9.48
CA ILE A 17 -10.68 -2.68 -9.76
C ILE A 17 -10.72 -3.71 -10.89
N MET A 18 -9.97 -3.49 -11.95
CA MET A 18 -9.92 -4.31 -13.15
C MET A 18 -8.53 -4.84 -13.43
N ASP A 19 -8.43 -5.78 -14.37
CA ASP A 19 -7.17 -6.35 -14.83
C ASP A 19 -6.20 -5.25 -15.32
N GLY A 20 -4.92 -5.44 -15.04
CA GLY A 20 -3.84 -4.58 -15.49
C GLY A 20 -3.64 -3.28 -14.69
N GLN A 21 -4.48 -3.01 -13.71
CA GLN A 21 -4.37 -1.78 -12.92
C GLN A 21 -3.23 -1.82 -11.91
N THR A 22 -2.78 -0.62 -11.52
CA THR A 22 -1.75 -0.43 -10.49
C THR A 22 -2.41 -0.15 -9.15
N ILE A 23 -2.11 -0.98 -8.16
CA ILE A 23 -2.64 -0.85 -6.80
C ILE A 23 -1.51 -0.72 -5.77
N MET A 24 -1.65 0.21 -4.85
CA MET A 24 -0.83 0.30 -3.64
C MET A 24 -1.52 -0.44 -2.49
N LEU A 25 -0.76 -1.25 -1.77
CA LEU A 25 -1.23 -2.00 -0.62
C LEU A 25 -0.42 -1.60 0.61
N GLY A 26 -1.08 -0.95 1.56
CA GLY A 26 -0.47 -0.50 2.80
C GLY A 26 0.01 -1.66 3.69
N GLY A 27 0.78 -1.32 4.71
CA GLY A 27 1.35 -2.29 5.64
C GLY A 27 2.88 -2.30 5.61
N PHE A 28 3.45 -3.04 6.55
CA PHE A 28 4.88 -3.32 6.66
C PHE A 28 5.04 -4.76 7.19
N GLY A 29 5.65 -5.64 6.43
CA GLY A 29 5.50 -7.06 6.70
C GLY A 29 4.02 -7.42 6.65
N LEU A 30 3.54 -8.06 7.69
CA LEU A 30 2.11 -8.34 7.87
C LEU A 30 1.40 -7.30 8.74
N CYS A 31 2.16 -6.36 9.34
CA CYS A 31 1.59 -5.37 10.25
C CYS A 31 0.79 -4.31 9.49
N GLY A 32 -0.51 -4.24 9.76
CA GLY A 32 -1.39 -3.21 9.20
C GLY A 32 -1.75 -3.41 7.73
N ILE A 33 -1.69 -4.64 7.22
CA ILE A 33 -2.15 -4.94 5.85
C ILE A 33 -3.69 -4.90 5.78
N PRO A 34 -4.26 -4.56 4.61
CA PRO A 34 -5.71 -4.53 4.40
C PRO A 34 -6.24 -5.94 4.11
N GLU A 35 -6.42 -6.75 5.17
CA GLU A 35 -6.74 -8.18 5.09
C GLU A 35 -8.05 -8.46 4.35
N ASN A 36 -9.08 -7.66 4.62
CA ASN A 36 -10.40 -7.86 4.01
C ASN A 36 -10.38 -7.51 2.52
N CYS A 37 -9.72 -6.40 2.13
CA CYS A 37 -9.58 -6.05 0.72
C CYS A 37 -8.71 -7.04 -0.05
N ILE A 38 -7.63 -7.55 0.53
CA ILE A 38 -6.79 -8.58 -0.10
C ILE A 38 -7.63 -9.85 -0.34
N THR A 39 -8.38 -10.31 0.66
CA THR A 39 -9.27 -11.47 0.52
C THR A 39 -10.32 -11.25 -0.56
N ALA A 40 -10.91 -10.06 -0.63
CA ALA A 40 -11.88 -9.71 -1.66
C ALA A 40 -11.25 -9.68 -3.06
N LEU A 41 -10.01 -9.17 -3.22
CA LEU A 41 -9.26 -9.18 -4.48
C LEU A 41 -8.95 -10.61 -4.94
N VAL A 42 -8.53 -11.48 -4.02
CA VAL A 42 -8.31 -12.91 -4.30
C VAL A 42 -9.60 -13.54 -4.85
N LYS A 43 -10.73 -13.32 -4.18
CA LYS A 43 -12.03 -13.85 -4.59
C LYS A 43 -12.52 -13.27 -5.93
N LYS A 44 -12.23 -11.99 -6.18
CA LYS A 44 -12.63 -11.31 -7.42
C LYS A 44 -11.90 -11.85 -8.64
N GLY A 45 -10.66 -12.35 -8.47
CA GLY A 45 -9.90 -13.00 -9.51
C GLY A 45 -9.34 -12.06 -10.60
N VAL A 46 -9.23 -10.75 -10.34
CA VAL A 46 -8.56 -9.80 -11.25
C VAL A 46 -7.09 -10.17 -11.43
N THR A 47 -6.56 -9.98 -12.62
CA THR A 47 -5.23 -10.43 -13.02
C THR A 47 -4.37 -9.32 -13.61
N ASN A 48 -3.11 -9.63 -13.89
CA ASN A 48 -2.14 -8.70 -14.49
C ASN A 48 -1.92 -7.42 -13.67
N LEU A 49 -2.16 -7.44 -12.37
CA LEU A 49 -2.00 -6.28 -11.49
C LEU A 49 -0.53 -5.89 -11.33
N THR A 50 -0.26 -4.59 -11.25
CA THR A 50 0.97 -4.05 -10.69
C THR A 50 0.72 -3.71 -9.22
N CYS A 51 1.39 -4.40 -8.31
CA CYS A 51 1.27 -4.15 -6.87
C CYS A 51 2.48 -3.34 -6.36
N ILE A 52 2.21 -2.26 -5.64
CA ILE A 52 3.22 -1.44 -4.95
C ILE A 52 3.01 -1.64 -3.46
N SER A 53 3.99 -2.24 -2.78
CA SER A 53 3.94 -2.46 -1.33
C SER A 53 5.36 -2.58 -0.76
N ASN A 54 5.50 -2.49 0.56
CA ASN A 54 6.80 -2.67 1.20
C ASN A 54 7.39 -4.07 0.90
N ASN A 55 6.55 -5.10 0.99
CA ASN A 55 6.86 -6.50 0.66
C ASN A 55 5.61 -7.20 0.09
N ALA A 56 5.68 -8.51 -0.11
CA ALA A 56 4.59 -9.31 -0.67
C ALA A 56 3.92 -10.25 0.36
N GLY A 57 3.98 -9.92 1.64
CA GLY A 57 3.46 -10.78 2.70
C GLY A 57 4.27 -12.07 2.86
N VAL A 58 3.60 -13.13 3.28
CA VAL A 58 4.11 -14.51 3.36
C VAL A 58 3.28 -15.41 2.46
N ASP A 59 3.71 -16.67 2.27
CA ASP A 59 3.05 -17.59 1.32
C ASP A 59 1.54 -17.72 1.55
N ASP A 60 1.11 -17.83 2.80
CA ASP A 60 -0.28 -18.11 3.17
C ASP A 60 -1.05 -16.90 3.69
N PHE A 61 -0.49 -15.67 3.57
CA PHE A 61 -1.14 -14.47 4.09
C PHE A 61 -0.69 -13.18 3.40
N GLY A 62 -1.61 -12.20 3.33
CA GLY A 62 -1.35 -10.93 2.67
C GLY A 62 -1.25 -11.08 1.15
N ILE A 63 -0.38 -10.31 0.51
CA ILE A 63 -0.20 -10.32 -0.96
C ILE A 63 0.23 -11.70 -1.47
N GLY A 64 0.85 -12.54 -0.64
CA GLY A 64 1.21 -13.92 -0.99
C GLY A 64 0.03 -14.71 -1.54
N LEU A 65 -1.18 -14.50 -1.00
CA LEU A 65 -2.39 -15.12 -1.52
C LEU A 65 -2.69 -14.73 -2.98
N MET A 66 -2.43 -13.48 -3.35
CA MET A 66 -2.61 -12.97 -4.72
C MET A 66 -1.53 -13.53 -5.65
N LEU A 67 -0.30 -13.71 -5.15
CA LEU A 67 0.80 -14.34 -5.92
C LEU A 67 0.48 -15.79 -6.24
N HIS A 68 -0.03 -16.57 -5.29
CA HIS A 68 -0.47 -17.95 -5.53
C HIS A 68 -1.55 -18.06 -6.61
N GLN A 69 -2.43 -17.06 -6.71
CA GLN A 69 -3.48 -17.00 -7.72
C GLN A 69 -3.03 -16.39 -9.05
N ARG A 70 -1.74 -16.06 -9.22
CA ARG A 70 -1.20 -15.40 -10.43
C ARG A 70 -1.91 -14.08 -10.79
N GLN A 71 -2.41 -13.37 -9.80
CA GLN A 71 -3.08 -12.09 -9.99
C GLN A 71 -2.10 -10.94 -10.23
N VAL A 72 -0.87 -11.05 -9.70
CA VAL A 72 0.17 -10.03 -9.78
C VAL A 72 1.11 -10.33 -10.93
N LYS A 73 1.22 -9.41 -11.88
CA LYS A 73 2.17 -9.45 -12.99
C LYS A 73 3.47 -8.73 -12.65
N LYS A 74 3.38 -7.62 -11.92
CA LYS A 74 4.54 -6.83 -11.47
C LYS A 74 4.43 -6.51 -10.00
N MET A 75 5.53 -6.68 -9.28
CA MET A 75 5.67 -6.26 -7.89
C MET A 75 6.73 -5.16 -7.78
N ILE A 76 6.39 -4.01 -7.19
CA ILE A 76 7.32 -2.95 -6.83
C ILE A 76 7.43 -2.96 -5.31
N ALA A 77 8.59 -3.34 -4.78
CA ALA A 77 8.79 -3.56 -3.35
C ALA A 77 10.18 -3.13 -2.91
N SER A 78 10.37 -3.03 -1.61
CA SER A 78 11.69 -2.80 -1.02
C SER A 78 12.29 -4.05 -0.39
N TYR A 79 11.54 -5.14 -0.37
CA TYR A 79 11.95 -6.39 0.26
C TYR A 79 11.16 -7.57 -0.30
N VAL A 80 11.83 -8.67 -0.63
CA VAL A 80 11.18 -9.90 -1.11
C VAL A 80 10.49 -10.61 0.04
N GLY A 81 11.13 -10.67 1.19
CA GLY A 81 10.56 -11.21 2.41
C GLY A 81 10.66 -12.73 2.55
N GLU A 82 9.93 -13.26 3.52
CA GLU A 82 9.80 -14.68 3.81
C GLU A 82 8.62 -15.29 3.01
N ASN A 83 8.65 -15.12 1.68
CA ASN A 83 7.62 -15.60 0.76
C ASN A 83 8.27 -16.45 -0.32
N ALA A 84 8.19 -17.77 -0.18
CA ALA A 84 8.83 -18.71 -1.10
C ALA A 84 8.21 -18.67 -2.49
N GLU A 85 6.91 -18.43 -2.60
CA GLU A 85 6.24 -18.29 -3.90
C GLU A 85 6.67 -17.02 -4.62
N PHE A 86 6.88 -15.91 -3.91
CA PHE A 86 7.44 -14.69 -4.49
C PHE A 86 8.84 -14.95 -5.05
N GLU A 87 9.72 -15.56 -4.26
CA GLU A 87 11.07 -15.92 -4.69
C GLU A 87 11.04 -16.84 -5.92
N ARG A 88 10.21 -17.87 -5.90
CA ARG A 88 10.06 -18.80 -7.00
C ARG A 88 9.62 -18.10 -8.29
N GLN A 89 8.60 -17.26 -8.23
CA GLN A 89 8.09 -16.52 -9.40
C GLN A 89 9.10 -15.52 -9.95
N LEU A 90 9.86 -14.85 -9.07
CA LEU A 90 10.95 -13.97 -9.48
C LEU A 90 12.03 -14.76 -10.24
N LEU A 91 12.52 -15.86 -9.67
CA LEU A 91 13.59 -16.67 -10.25
C LEU A 91 13.18 -17.36 -11.56
N SER A 92 11.91 -17.73 -11.72
CA SER A 92 11.38 -18.32 -12.96
C SER A 92 11.04 -17.28 -14.03
N GLY A 93 11.06 -16.00 -13.72
CA GLY A 93 10.64 -14.92 -14.63
C GLY A 93 9.13 -14.81 -14.84
N GLU A 94 8.32 -15.50 -14.04
CA GLU A 94 6.86 -15.37 -14.07
C GLU A 94 6.37 -14.02 -13.54
N LEU A 95 7.10 -13.43 -12.58
CA LEU A 95 6.79 -12.16 -11.94
C LEU A 95 7.86 -11.12 -12.26
N ASP A 96 7.45 -10.00 -12.82
CA ASP A 96 8.31 -8.81 -12.94
C ASP A 96 8.47 -8.17 -11.56
N VAL A 97 9.72 -7.96 -11.13
CA VAL A 97 10.00 -7.39 -9.80
C VAL A 97 10.93 -6.20 -9.91
N GLU A 98 10.48 -5.07 -9.41
CA GLU A 98 11.28 -3.86 -9.23
C GLU A 98 11.61 -3.67 -7.74
N LEU A 99 12.84 -4.01 -7.36
CA LEU A 99 13.32 -3.76 -6.00
C LEU A 99 13.92 -2.36 -5.90
N ILE A 100 13.41 -1.57 -4.99
CA ILE A 100 13.87 -0.20 -4.76
C ILE A 100 14.20 0.02 -3.27
N PRO A 101 15.13 0.92 -2.94
CA PRO A 101 15.41 1.23 -1.54
C PRO A 101 14.14 1.66 -0.79
N GLN A 102 13.96 1.18 0.44
CA GLN A 102 12.73 1.41 1.22
C GLN A 102 12.41 2.91 1.39
N GLY A 103 13.43 3.73 1.66
CA GLY A 103 13.25 5.19 1.74
C GLY A 103 12.78 5.78 0.41
N THR A 104 13.27 5.27 -0.72
CA THR A 104 12.83 5.69 -2.05
C THR A 104 11.36 5.29 -2.29
N LEU A 105 10.96 4.08 -1.89
CA LEU A 105 9.55 3.64 -1.94
C LEU A 105 8.65 4.65 -1.19
N ALA A 106 9.04 4.99 0.05
CA ALA A 106 8.30 5.94 0.88
C ALA A 106 8.22 7.33 0.23
N PHE A 107 9.34 7.85 -0.23
CA PHE A 107 9.40 9.18 -0.85
C PHE A 107 8.63 9.25 -2.18
N ARG A 108 8.64 8.20 -3.00
CA ARG A 108 7.85 8.15 -4.23
C ARG A 108 6.34 8.13 -3.94
N CYS A 109 5.89 7.46 -2.85
CA CYS A 109 4.50 7.55 -2.38
C CYS A 109 4.17 8.97 -1.90
N MET A 110 5.04 9.58 -1.06
CA MET A 110 4.84 10.95 -0.59
C MET A 110 4.78 11.94 -1.74
N ALA A 111 5.70 11.84 -2.70
CA ALA A 111 5.72 12.70 -3.89
C ALA A 111 4.38 12.62 -4.64
N ALA A 112 3.85 11.43 -4.87
CA ALA A 112 2.55 11.24 -5.49
C ALA A 112 1.43 11.93 -4.69
N GLY A 113 1.39 11.73 -3.36
CA GLY A 113 0.38 12.30 -2.48
C GLY A 113 0.40 13.83 -2.39
N TYR A 114 1.56 14.44 -2.58
CA TYR A 114 1.75 15.90 -2.59
C TYR A 114 1.77 16.53 -3.99
N GLY A 115 1.52 15.75 -5.04
CA GLY A 115 1.51 16.26 -6.42
C GLY A 115 2.89 16.64 -6.97
N MET A 116 3.96 16.13 -6.37
CA MET A 116 5.32 16.30 -6.87
C MET A 116 5.61 15.24 -7.94
N PRO A 117 6.10 15.60 -9.14
CA PRO A 117 6.31 14.63 -10.21
C PRO A 117 7.51 13.71 -9.97
N ALA A 118 8.50 14.17 -9.19
CA ALA A 118 9.73 13.44 -8.92
C ALA A 118 10.43 13.98 -7.67
N ILE A 119 11.41 13.22 -7.20
CA ILE A 119 12.30 13.56 -6.09
C ILE A 119 13.75 13.24 -6.45
N PHE A 120 14.69 13.85 -5.74
CA PHE A 120 16.09 13.46 -5.75
C PHE A 120 16.44 12.73 -4.44
N THR A 121 17.08 11.56 -4.54
CA THR A 121 17.48 10.74 -3.39
C THR A 121 18.93 10.27 -3.54
N PRO A 122 19.73 10.22 -2.48
CA PRO A 122 21.08 9.66 -2.53
C PRO A 122 21.07 8.12 -2.48
N ALA A 123 19.93 7.51 -2.17
CA ALA A 123 19.83 6.05 -2.06
C ALA A 123 19.95 5.39 -3.45
N GLY A 124 20.81 4.38 -3.55
CA GLY A 124 21.04 3.64 -4.78
C GLY A 124 22.16 4.18 -5.68
N ILE A 125 22.79 5.31 -5.36
CA ILE A 125 23.98 5.79 -6.09
C ILE A 125 25.09 4.72 -6.07
N GLY A 126 25.65 4.42 -7.24
CA GLY A 126 26.71 3.42 -7.39
C GLY A 126 26.24 1.95 -7.37
N THR A 127 24.92 1.72 -7.43
CA THR A 127 24.31 0.39 -7.53
C THR A 127 23.52 0.23 -8.82
N GLU A 128 23.02 -0.97 -9.11
CA GLU A 128 22.15 -1.25 -10.26
C GLU A 128 20.88 -0.39 -10.26
N VAL A 129 20.41 0.05 -9.09
CA VAL A 129 19.25 0.94 -8.96
C VAL A 129 19.46 2.27 -9.73
N ALA A 130 20.72 2.71 -9.89
CA ALA A 130 21.05 3.94 -10.62
C ALA A 130 21.04 3.78 -12.14
N THR A 131 21.00 2.56 -12.67
CA THR A 131 21.13 2.30 -14.11
C THR A 131 20.00 2.97 -14.89
N GLY A 132 20.37 3.82 -15.86
CA GLY A 132 19.44 4.54 -16.72
C GLY A 132 18.72 5.72 -16.09
N LYS A 133 19.01 6.05 -14.83
CA LYS A 133 18.39 7.20 -14.12
C LYS A 133 19.28 8.44 -14.20
N GLU A 134 18.65 9.63 -14.20
CA GLU A 134 19.34 10.90 -14.09
C GLU A 134 20.05 11.00 -12.73
N VAL A 135 21.34 11.37 -12.78
CA VAL A 135 22.12 11.72 -11.58
C VAL A 135 22.38 13.22 -11.60
N ARG A 136 22.13 13.89 -10.49
CA ARG A 136 22.42 15.31 -10.32
C ARG A 136 23.22 15.56 -9.04
N ASN A 137 24.27 16.39 -9.17
CA ASN A 137 25.08 16.79 -8.03
C ASN A 137 24.48 18.03 -7.36
N PHE A 138 24.28 17.93 -6.05
CA PHE A 138 23.91 19.05 -5.18
C PHE A 138 24.96 19.21 -4.07
N ASN A 139 25.68 20.33 -4.07
CA ASN A 139 26.68 20.65 -3.05
C ASN A 139 27.74 19.55 -2.84
N GLY A 140 28.22 18.96 -3.95
CA GLY A 140 29.26 17.92 -3.92
C GLY A 140 28.76 16.50 -3.62
N LYS A 141 27.43 16.30 -3.54
CA LYS A 141 26.82 14.98 -3.31
C LYS A 141 25.88 14.63 -4.47
N ASP A 142 26.00 13.40 -4.95
CA ASP A 142 25.18 12.88 -6.04
C ASP A 142 23.84 12.34 -5.56
N TYR A 143 22.81 12.55 -6.39
CA TYR A 143 21.43 12.12 -6.15
C TYR A 143 20.84 11.55 -7.41
N LEU A 144 20.01 10.52 -7.26
CA LEU A 144 19.19 9.94 -8.32
C LEU A 144 17.85 10.65 -8.43
N LEU A 145 17.40 10.92 -9.64
CA LEU A 145 16.03 11.30 -9.92
C LEU A 145 15.13 10.06 -9.83
N GLU A 146 14.10 10.11 -9.00
CA GLU A 146 13.06 9.10 -8.86
C GLU A 146 11.69 9.73 -9.10
N THR A 147 10.91 9.16 -10.03
CA THR A 147 9.57 9.65 -10.34
C THR A 147 8.56 9.23 -9.27
N ALA A 148 7.57 10.06 -9.02
CA ALA A 148 6.44 9.73 -8.17
C ALA A 148 5.69 8.51 -8.72
N PHE A 149 5.04 7.74 -7.83
CA PHE A 149 4.17 6.67 -8.26
C PHE A 149 2.87 7.20 -8.89
N ASN A 150 2.31 6.42 -9.80
CA ASN A 150 1.00 6.69 -10.39
C ASN A 150 0.14 5.43 -10.24
N ALA A 151 -0.54 5.32 -9.10
CA ALA A 151 -1.40 4.18 -8.80
C ALA A 151 -2.88 4.50 -9.04
N ASP A 152 -3.60 3.57 -9.64
CA ASP A 152 -5.04 3.73 -9.84
C ASP A 152 -5.78 3.62 -8.51
N PHE A 153 -5.33 2.70 -7.65
CA PHE A 153 -5.90 2.52 -6.31
C PHE A 153 -4.81 2.50 -5.23
N ALA A 154 -5.15 3.04 -4.07
CA ALA A 154 -4.45 2.79 -2.82
C ALA A 154 -5.41 2.13 -1.84
N ILE A 155 -5.00 1.02 -1.24
CA ILE A 155 -5.80 0.27 -0.28
C ILE A 155 -5.03 0.23 1.03
N VAL A 156 -5.62 0.81 2.07
CA VAL A 156 -4.97 0.97 3.37
C VAL A 156 -5.83 0.43 4.50
N LYS A 157 -5.19 0.05 5.59
CA LYS A 157 -5.89 -0.36 6.81
C LYS A 157 -5.58 0.60 7.94
N ALA A 158 -6.63 1.11 8.59
CA ALA A 158 -6.51 1.93 9.79
C ALA A 158 -7.16 1.26 11.02
N TRP A 159 -6.87 1.79 12.20
CA TRP A 159 -7.53 1.36 13.42
C TRP A 159 -8.94 1.92 13.52
N LYS A 160 -9.06 3.26 13.40
CA LYS A 160 -10.36 3.94 13.41
C LYS A 160 -10.49 4.84 12.20
N GLY A 161 -11.71 5.01 11.75
CA GLY A 161 -12.07 6.01 10.76
C GLY A 161 -13.48 6.53 10.98
N ASP A 162 -13.77 7.71 10.46
CA ASP A 162 -15.14 8.21 10.40
C ASP A 162 -15.70 8.10 8.98
N THR A 163 -17.02 8.21 8.84
CA THR A 163 -17.69 8.08 7.55
C THR A 163 -17.33 9.20 6.57
N SER A 164 -16.65 10.27 7.01
CA SER A 164 -16.04 11.30 6.15
C SER A 164 -14.66 10.91 5.65
N GLY A 165 -14.07 9.80 6.15
CA GLY A 165 -12.79 9.26 5.72
C GLY A 165 -11.58 9.71 6.55
N ASN A 166 -11.74 10.39 7.69
CA ASN A 166 -10.62 10.68 8.58
C ASN A 166 -10.11 9.39 9.22
N LEU A 167 -8.77 9.21 9.29
CA LEU A 167 -8.15 7.96 9.75
C LEU A 167 -7.23 8.17 10.95
N ILE A 168 -7.31 7.22 11.89
CA ILE A 168 -6.36 7.06 13.00
C ILE A 168 -5.74 5.66 12.91
N PHE A 169 -4.42 5.58 12.91
CA PHE A 169 -3.66 4.33 12.94
C PHE A 169 -3.21 4.02 14.37
N LYS A 170 -3.04 2.73 14.68
CA LYS A 170 -2.58 2.28 15.98
C LYS A 170 -1.13 1.82 15.92
N ALA A 171 -0.27 2.46 16.73
CA ALA A 171 1.13 2.11 16.86
C ALA A 171 1.84 1.94 15.49
N THR A 172 2.60 0.85 15.30
CA THR A 172 3.39 0.57 14.09
C THR A 172 2.57 0.28 12.85
N SER A 173 1.26 0.02 12.96
CA SER A 173 0.39 -0.16 11.78
C SER A 173 0.18 1.13 10.97
N ARG A 174 0.64 2.29 11.46
CA ARG A 174 0.67 3.52 10.69
C ARG A 174 1.58 3.43 9.48
N ASN A 175 2.78 2.85 9.64
CA ASN A 175 3.81 2.54 8.63
C ASN A 175 3.56 3.14 7.23
N PHE A 176 3.56 2.35 6.17
CA PHE A 176 3.27 2.80 4.81
C PHE A 176 1.81 3.22 4.57
N ASN A 177 0.88 2.79 5.44
CA ASN A 177 -0.53 3.11 5.29
C ASN A 177 -0.79 4.61 5.15
N SER A 178 -0.17 5.44 5.99
CA SER A 178 -0.43 6.88 6.01
C SER A 178 0.02 7.59 4.73
N ILE A 179 1.16 7.21 4.16
CA ILE A 179 1.69 7.84 2.95
C ILE A 179 1.03 7.28 1.69
N MET A 180 0.70 5.99 1.65
CA MET A 180 -0.01 5.37 0.54
C MET A 180 -1.45 5.86 0.44
N ALA A 181 -2.10 6.16 1.57
CA ALA A 181 -3.45 6.72 1.57
C ALA A 181 -3.62 7.99 0.74
N MET A 182 -2.54 8.75 0.56
CA MET A 182 -2.55 10.00 -0.22
C MET A 182 -2.13 9.81 -1.68
N ALA A 183 -1.64 8.62 -2.07
CA ALA A 183 -0.90 8.42 -3.31
C ALA A 183 -1.71 7.73 -4.44
N GLY A 184 -2.90 7.21 -4.15
CA GLY A 184 -3.77 6.61 -5.16
C GLY A 184 -4.75 7.60 -5.78
N LYS A 185 -5.13 7.40 -7.04
CA LYS A 185 -6.24 8.15 -7.66
C LYS A 185 -7.56 7.90 -6.91
N ILE A 186 -7.77 6.66 -6.50
CA ILE A 186 -8.89 6.25 -5.63
C ILE A 186 -8.29 5.56 -4.40
N THR A 187 -8.60 6.07 -3.22
CA THR A 187 -8.14 5.48 -1.96
C THR A 187 -9.28 4.82 -1.21
N ILE A 188 -9.07 3.55 -0.89
CA ILE A 188 -9.97 2.69 -0.13
C ILE A 188 -9.36 2.48 1.26
N ALA A 189 -10.11 2.74 2.31
CA ALA A 189 -9.70 2.48 3.68
C ALA A 189 -10.60 1.41 4.32
N GLU A 190 -10.00 0.32 4.78
CA GLU A 190 -10.66 -0.58 5.72
C GLU A 190 -10.26 -0.20 7.15
N VAL A 191 -11.22 -0.20 8.06
CA VAL A 191 -10.99 0.18 9.45
C VAL A 191 -11.51 -0.87 10.41
N GLU A 192 -10.89 -0.98 11.58
CA GLU A 192 -11.38 -1.89 12.63
C GLU A 192 -12.63 -1.33 13.32
N GLU A 193 -12.70 0.02 13.43
CA GLU A 193 -13.82 0.73 14.05
C GLU A 193 -14.20 1.92 13.17
N LEU A 194 -15.43 1.91 12.67
CA LEU A 194 -16.01 3.01 11.90
C LEU A 194 -16.97 3.80 12.79
N VAL A 195 -16.78 5.10 12.84
CA VAL A 195 -17.58 5.99 13.70
C VAL A 195 -18.21 7.13 12.89
N GLU A 196 -19.13 7.86 13.51
CA GLU A 196 -19.70 9.05 12.90
C GLU A 196 -18.72 10.24 12.93
N PRO A 197 -18.84 11.19 11.99
CA PRO A 197 -18.05 12.41 12.00
C PRO A 197 -18.19 13.18 13.30
N GLY A 198 -17.06 13.66 13.85
CA GLY A 198 -17.01 14.35 15.12
C GLY A 198 -16.76 13.45 16.34
N GLN A 199 -16.75 12.13 16.17
CA GLN A 199 -16.42 11.20 17.26
C GLN A 199 -14.91 10.91 17.39
N LEU A 200 -14.12 11.24 16.36
CA LEU A 200 -12.66 11.18 16.45
C LEU A 200 -12.12 12.49 17.04
N ASP A 201 -11.11 12.38 17.91
CA ASP A 201 -10.36 13.56 18.36
C ASP A 201 -9.62 14.17 17.15
N PRO A 202 -9.92 15.42 16.77
CA PRO A 202 -9.29 16.07 15.62
C PRO A 202 -7.77 16.19 15.75
N ASN A 203 -7.23 16.21 16.98
CA ASN A 203 -5.78 16.26 17.20
C ASN A 203 -5.08 14.92 16.98
N GLN A 204 -5.83 13.82 16.85
CA GLN A 204 -5.29 12.48 16.64
C GLN A 204 -5.47 11.98 15.20
N ILE A 205 -6.08 12.76 14.31
CA ILE A 205 -6.25 12.38 12.93
C ILE A 205 -4.88 12.34 12.23
N HIS A 206 -4.50 11.16 11.75
CA HIS A 206 -3.23 10.95 11.04
C HIS A 206 -3.34 11.19 9.54
N VAL A 207 -4.49 10.87 8.94
CA VAL A 207 -4.79 11.12 7.52
C VAL A 207 -6.15 11.80 7.44
N PRO A 208 -6.21 13.02 6.90
CA PRO A 208 -7.46 13.73 6.67
C PRO A 208 -8.33 13.02 5.64
N GLY A 209 -9.64 13.07 5.85
CA GLY A 209 -10.61 12.41 4.99
C GLY A 209 -10.57 12.84 3.52
N VAL A 210 -10.03 14.01 3.20
CA VAL A 210 -9.90 14.51 1.81
C VAL A 210 -9.19 13.52 0.89
N TYR A 211 -8.28 12.68 1.42
CA TYR A 211 -7.55 11.69 0.65
C TYR A 211 -8.30 10.35 0.48
N ILE A 212 -9.34 10.12 1.26
CA ILE A 212 -10.09 8.85 1.26
C ILE A 212 -11.33 8.97 0.39
N HIS A 213 -11.52 8.01 -0.51
CA HIS A 213 -12.66 7.98 -1.43
C HIS A 213 -13.74 7.01 -0.95
N ARG A 214 -13.34 5.89 -0.35
CA ARG A 214 -14.23 4.85 0.17
C ARG A 214 -13.72 4.36 1.51
N ILE A 215 -14.63 4.11 2.44
CA ILE A 215 -14.31 3.58 3.77
C ILE A 215 -15.34 2.55 4.18
N PHE A 216 -14.91 1.48 4.84
CA PHE A 216 -15.81 0.48 5.43
C PHE A 216 -15.19 -0.12 6.70
N GLN A 217 -16.04 -0.64 7.56
CA GLN A 217 -15.59 -1.42 8.71
C GLN A 217 -15.33 -2.85 8.30
N GLY A 218 -14.09 -3.28 8.46
CA GLY A 218 -13.69 -4.67 8.25
C GLY A 218 -13.98 -5.55 9.47
N SER A 219 -13.79 -6.84 9.32
CA SER A 219 -14.05 -7.83 10.37
C SER A 219 -13.04 -8.97 10.32
N ASN A 220 -13.03 -9.77 11.39
CA ASN A 220 -12.27 -11.02 11.47
C ASN A 220 -10.77 -10.87 11.17
N TYR A 221 -10.15 -9.78 11.62
CA TYR A 221 -8.71 -9.55 11.44
C TYR A 221 -7.88 -10.57 12.23
N GLU A 222 -6.95 -11.24 11.56
CA GLU A 222 -5.98 -12.12 12.20
C GLU A 222 -4.82 -11.35 12.82
N LYS A 223 -4.44 -10.23 12.23
CA LYS A 223 -3.35 -9.33 12.71
C LYS A 223 -2.05 -10.08 12.93
N ARG A 224 -1.67 -10.90 11.99
CA ARG A 224 -0.38 -11.60 12.06
C ARG A 224 0.78 -10.60 12.06
N ILE A 225 1.85 -10.96 12.78
CA ILE A 225 3.17 -10.36 12.63
C ILE A 225 4.10 -11.51 12.29
N GLU A 226 4.56 -11.58 11.06
CA GLU A 226 5.32 -12.71 10.52
C GLU A 226 4.58 -14.04 10.80
N LYS A 227 5.20 -14.93 11.56
CA LYS A 227 4.62 -16.22 11.96
C LYS A 227 3.81 -16.18 13.27
N LYS A 228 3.58 -14.97 13.81
CA LYS A 228 2.86 -14.80 15.09
C LYS A 228 1.60 -14.00 14.90
N THR A 229 0.55 -14.38 15.63
CA THR A 229 -0.66 -13.57 15.77
C THR A 229 -0.53 -12.73 17.03
N ILE A 230 -0.89 -11.46 16.97
CA ILE A 230 -0.91 -10.59 18.15
C ILE A 230 -2.15 -10.98 18.97
N SER A 231 -1.93 -11.47 20.18
CA SER A 231 -3.02 -11.60 21.16
C SER A 231 -3.59 -10.21 21.47
N LYS A 232 -4.91 -10.12 21.54
CA LYS A 232 -5.64 -8.91 21.91
C LYS A 232 -5.34 -8.46 23.34
#